data_2351ea97ae7b8e4b46def166ea0d4b9d
#
_entry.id   2351ea97ae7b8e4b46def166ea0d4b9d
#
_cell.length_a   1.000
_cell.length_b   1.000
_cell.length_c   1.000
_cell.angle_alpha   90.00
_cell.angle_beta   90.00
_cell.angle_gamma   90.00
#
_symmetry.space_group_name_H-M   'P 1'
#
loop_
_entity.id
_entity.type
_entity.pdbx_description
1 polymer ?
#
loop_
_entity_poly.entity_id
_entity_poly.type
_entity_poly.pdbx_seq_one_letter_code
_entity_poly.pdbx_strand_id
1 'polypeptide(L)'
;MTAKPGYYGIILNIDLSREKIEKVPLAAEDLDKFVGGRGLGMRILWDCLKKPGVDPLSPENPLMFMPGPFSGFPVPSASRTCVVTKSPMTSPVKSEYPHASTVSYANMGGFFGPEIRFAGYDGIVITGKAKELCYVVIDDGKVEIRAAKKFKGMRTDAFDSAILVELGDRRFKTA
;
A
#
# COMPACT_ATOMS: atom_id res chain seq x y z
N MET A 1 -23.88 0.42 3.14
CA MET A 1 -23.31 1.73 3.52
C MET A 1 -23.18 2.55 2.25
N THR A 2 -23.76 3.74 2.21
CA THR A 2 -23.61 4.67 1.08
C THR A 2 -22.17 5.18 1.09
N ALA A 3 -21.43 4.94 0.01
CA ALA A 3 -20.08 5.45 -0.13
C ALA A 3 -20.09 6.99 -0.04
N LYS A 4 -19.18 7.56 0.72
CA LYS A 4 -19.02 9.01 0.80
C LYS A 4 -18.56 9.54 -0.57
N PRO A 5 -19.12 10.64 -1.09
CA PRO A 5 -18.69 11.20 -2.37
C PRO A 5 -17.16 11.42 -2.40
N GLY A 6 -16.52 10.99 -3.50
CA GLY A 6 -15.07 11.06 -3.67
C GLY A 6 -14.30 9.85 -3.12
N TYR A 7 -14.98 8.86 -2.52
CA TYR A 7 -14.38 7.63 -2.01
C TYR A 7 -15.11 6.40 -2.51
N TYR A 8 -14.38 5.30 -2.66
CA TYR A 8 -14.96 3.97 -2.86
C TYR A 8 -15.39 3.34 -1.52
N GLY A 9 -14.81 3.79 -0.42
CA GLY A 9 -15.04 3.25 0.92
C GLY A 9 -14.38 1.88 1.12
N ILE A 10 -13.35 1.54 0.36
CA ILE A 10 -12.74 0.20 0.34
C ILE A 10 -11.22 0.29 0.39
N ILE A 11 -10.62 -0.44 1.33
CA ILE A 11 -9.19 -0.76 1.36
C ILE A 11 -8.99 -2.18 0.83
N LEU A 12 -8.01 -2.36 -0.05
CA LEU A 12 -7.54 -3.67 -0.46
C LEU A 12 -6.50 -4.17 0.56
N ASN A 13 -6.86 -5.19 1.32
CA ASN A 13 -5.98 -5.81 2.30
C ASN A 13 -5.39 -7.11 1.75
N ILE A 14 -4.07 -7.26 1.80
CA ILE A 14 -3.32 -8.39 1.25
C ILE A 14 -2.41 -8.97 2.35
N ASP A 15 -2.72 -10.17 2.83
CA ASP A 15 -1.86 -10.91 3.75
C ASP A 15 -1.00 -11.90 2.96
N LEU A 16 0.28 -11.58 2.81
CA LEU A 16 1.23 -12.40 2.05
C LEU A 16 1.59 -13.72 2.76
N SER A 17 1.46 -13.79 4.08
CA SER A 17 1.74 -15.02 4.83
C SER A 17 0.65 -16.07 4.64
N ARG A 18 -0.60 -15.63 4.46
CA ARG A 18 -1.78 -16.48 4.28
C ARG A 18 -2.26 -16.53 2.83
N GLU A 19 -1.64 -15.75 1.96
CA GLU A 19 -2.07 -15.56 0.56
C GLU A 19 -3.55 -15.12 0.48
N LYS A 20 -3.97 -14.28 1.44
CA LYS A 20 -5.36 -13.84 1.57
C LYS A 20 -5.53 -12.41 1.05
N ILE A 21 -6.55 -12.22 0.23
CA ILE A 21 -6.92 -10.92 -0.35
C ILE A 21 -8.33 -10.58 0.09
N GLU A 22 -8.52 -9.41 0.69
CA GLU A 22 -9.81 -8.98 1.23
C GLU A 22 -10.10 -7.52 0.87
N LYS A 23 -11.36 -7.22 0.60
CA LYS A 23 -11.88 -5.87 0.46
C LYS A 23 -12.47 -5.45 1.82
N VAL A 24 -11.79 -4.54 2.49
CA VAL A 24 -12.16 -4.08 3.84
C VAL A 24 -12.88 -2.73 3.72
N PRO A 25 -14.12 -2.62 4.22
CA PRO A 25 -14.85 -1.36 4.20
C PRO A 25 -14.19 -0.33 5.13
N LEU A 26 -14.15 0.93 4.68
CA LEU A 26 -13.73 2.08 5.48
C LEU A 26 -14.92 2.70 6.21
N ALA A 27 -14.71 3.06 7.47
CA ALA A 27 -15.68 3.82 8.21
C ALA A 27 -15.79 5.26 7.68
N ALA A 28 -17.00 5.75 7.50
CA ALA A 28 -17.23 7.13 7.04
C ALA A 28 -16.61 8.16 7.99
N GLU A 29 -16.61 7.88 9.28
CA GLU A 29 -16.00 8.71 10.32
C GLU A 29 -14.47 8.85 10.14
N ASP A 30 -13.77 7.77 9.76
CA ASP A 30 -12.33 7.83 9.48
C ASP A 30 -12.04 8.66 8.22
N LEU A 31 -12.90 8.58 7.20
CA LEU A 31 -12.79 9.42 6.00
C LEU A 31 -13.02 10.91 6.30
N ASP A 32 -13.91 11.23 7.24
CA ASP A 32 -14.17 12.61 7.68
C ASP A 32 -12.99 13.20 8.43
N LYS A 33 -12.38 12.42 9.33
CA LYS A 33 -11.30 12.88 10.21
C LYS A 33 -9.94 12.90 9.52
N PHE A 34 -9.64 11.92 8.68
CA PHE A 34 -8.30 11.68 8.16
C PHE A 34 -8.16 11.92 6.67
N VAL A 35 -9.26 12.14 5.96
CA VAL A 35 -9.36 12.48 4.53
C VAL A 35 -8.81 11.39 3.61
N GLY A 36 -7.52 11.09 3.67
CA GLY A 36 -6.84 10.12 2.80
C GLY A 36 -5.32 10.24 2.93
N GLY A 37 -4.58 9.61 2.03
CA GLY A 37 -3.14 9.68 1.98
C GLY A 37 -2.49 9.35 3.33
N ARG A 38 -1.58 10.21 3.79
CA ARG A 38 -0.86 10.02 5.04
C ARG A 38 -1.79 9.94 6.27
N GLY A 39 -2.81 10.79 6.35
CA GLY A 39 -3.69 10.84 7.51
C GLY A 39 -4.42 9.51 7.72
N LEU A 40 -5.10 9.03 6.70
CA LEU A 40 -5.81 7.75 6.74
C LEU A 40 -4.84 6.56 6.91
N GLY A 41 -3.67 6.61 6.26
CA GLY A 41 -2.64 5.59 6.42
C GLY A 41 -2.13 5.47 7.86
N MET A 42 -1.90 6.60 8.54
CA MET A 42 -1.51 6.62 9.95
C MET A 42 -2.60 6.06 10.87
N ARG A 43 -3.86 6.38 10.57
CA ARG A 43 -5.00 5.86 11.32
C ARG A 43 -5.08 4.33 11.19
N ILE A 44 -4.94 3.81 9.98
CA ILE A 44 -4.95 2.37 9.72
C ILE A 44 -3.73 1.69 10.36
N LEU A 45 -2.54 2.31 10.25
CA LEU A 45 -1.32 1.81 10.88
C LEU A 45 -1.48 1.61 12.38
N TRP A 46 -2.10 2.59 13.05
CA TRP A 46 -2.39 2.52 14.47
C TRP A 46 -3.22 1.28 14.84
N ASP A 47 -4.22 0.96 14.04
CA ASP A 47 -5.05 -0.22 14.26
C ASP A 47 -4.34 -1.55 13.92
N CYS A 48 -3.43 -1.52 12.95
CA CYS A 48 -2.64 -2.69 12.56
C CYS A 48 -1.60 -3.08 13.62
N LEU A 49 -0.97 -2.09 14.26
CA LEU A 49 0.06 -2.32 15.27
C LEU A 49 -0.59 -2.66 16.63
N LYS A 50 -0.88 -3.94 16.85
CA LYS A 50 -1.62 -4.44 18.03
C LYS A 50 -0.88 -4.30 19.36
N LYS A 51 0.43 -4.10 19.34
CA LYS A 51 1.29 -3.99 20.53
C LYS A 51 2.39 -2.95 20.32
N PRO A 52 2.88 -2.30 21.37
CA PRO A 52 4.08 -1.47 21.27
C PRO A 52 5.30 -2.34 20.92
N GLY A 53 6.35 -1.72 20.37
CA GLY A 53 7.62 -2.39 20.11
C GLY A 53 7.61 -3.40 18.96
N VAL A 54 6.62 -3.37 18.06
CA VAL A 54 6.63 -4.21 16.85
C VAL A 54 7.91 -3.94 16.06
N ASP A 55 8.64 -5.00 15.73
CA ASP A 55 9.82 -4.90 14.86
C ASP A 55 9.41 -4.40 13.47
N PRO A 56 9.96 -3.26 13.01
CA PRO A 56 9.61 -2.69 11.71
C PRO A 56 9.98 -3.58 10.52
N LEU A 57 10.85 -4.56 10.69
CA LEU A 57 11.20 -5.54 9.65
C LEU A 57 10.42 -6.86 9.79
N SER A 58 9.52 -6.96 10.78
CA SER A 58 8.69 -8.15 10.96
C SER A 58 7.48 -8.19 10.01
N PRO A 59 6.89 -9.37 9.80
CA PRO A 59 5.64 -9.50 9.05
C PRO A 59 4.44 -8.79 9.68
N GLU A 60 4.55 -8.38 10.95
CA GLU A 60 3.50 -7.65 11.66
C GLU A 60 3.42 -6.17 11.23
N ASN A 61 4.50 -5.62 10.65
CA ASN A 61 4.53 -4.25 10.17
C ASN A 61 3.90 -4.14 8.77
N PRO A 62 2.81 -3.39 8.59
CA PRO A 62 2.19 -3.25 7.28
C PRO A 62 2.96 -2.27 6.38
N LEU A 63 2.91 -2.53 5.08
CA LEU A 63 3.27 -1.59 4.03
C LEU A 63 2.00 -1.11 3.34
N MET A 64 1.78 0.20 3.29
CA MET A 64 0.55 0.77 2.77
C MET A 64 0.80 1.74 1.64
N PHE A 65 -0.04 1.69 0.61
CA PHE A 65 -0.10 2.64 -0.49
C PHE A 65 -1.42 3.40 -0.41
N MET A 66 -1.35 4.66 -0.07
CA MET A 66 -2.50 5.50 0.27
C MET A 66 -2.58 6.71 -0.65
N PRO A 67 -3.37 6.67 -1.74
CA PRO A 67 -3.65 7.85 -2.55
C PRO A 67 -4.54 8.84 -1.80
N GLY A 68 -4.56 10.08 -2.28
CA GLY A 68 -5.53 11.07 -1.82
C GLY A 68 -6.90 10.91 -2.51
N PRO A 69 -7.96 11.54 -1.99
CA PRO A 69 -9.31 11.42 -2.55
C PRO A 69 -9.43 12.02 -3.97
N PHE A 70 -8.57 12.96 -4.33
CA PHE A 70 -8.55 13.55 -5.68
C PHE A 70 -7.66 12.81 -6.67
N SER A 71 -6.96 11.77 -6.23
CA SER A 71 -6.12 10.96 -7.12
C SER A 71 -6.99 10.27 -8.16
N GLY A 72 -6.61 10.38 -9.44
CA GLY A 72 -7.40 9.88 -10.57
C GLY A 72 -8.46 10.84 -11.10
N PHE A 73 -8.73 11.97 -10.42
CA PHE A 73 -9.59 13.04 -10.95
C PHE A 73 -8.77 14.06 -11.75
N PRO A 74 -9.41 14.85 -12.64
CA PRO A 74 -8.74 15.89 -13.42
C PRO A 74 -8.41 17.13 -12.58
N VAL A 75 -7.78 16.91 -11.42
CA VAL A 75 -7.31 17.95 -10.52
C VAL A 75 -5.79 18.05 -10.66
N PRO A 76 -5.22 19.21 -11.00
CA PRO A 76 -3.79 19.39 -11.14
C PRO A 76 -3.04 18.97 -9.88
N SER A 77 -1.92 18.24 -10.03
CA SER A 77 -1.03 17.81 -8.95
C SER A 77 -1.64 16.85 -7.92
N ALA A 78 -2.76 16.18 -8.23
CA ALA A 78 -3.50 15.30 -7.30
C ALA A 78 -3.05 13.82 -7.33
N SER A 79 -1.97 13.45 -8.03
CA SER A 79 -1.54 12.05 -8.21
C SER A 79 -0.63 11.49 -7.11
N ARG A 80 -0.30 12.28 -6.09
CA ARG A 80 0.61 11.83 -5.02
C ARG A 80 0.00 10.70 -4.20
N THR A 81 0.79 9.64 -4.03
CA THR A 81 0.47 8.49 -3.18
C THR A 81 1.43 8.46 -1.99
N CYS A 82 0.90 8.38 -0.78
CA CYS A 82 1.70 8.16 0.41
C CYS A 82 1.97 6.67 0.59
N VAL A 83 3.23 6.31 0.81
CA VAL A 83 3.63 4.99 1.31
C VAL A 83 3.82 5.13 2.81
N VAL A 84 3.08 4.35 3.61
CA VAL A 84 3.07 4.47 5.07
C VAL A 84 3.44 3.14 5.71
N THR A 85 4.33 3.19 6.70
CA THR A 85 4.78 2.01 7.46
C THR A 85 5.43 2.44 8.77
N LYS A 86 5.71 1.51 9.68
CA LYS A 86 6.61 1.77 10.81
C LYS A 86 8.05 1.80 10.31
N SER A 87 8.82 2.85 10.68
CA SER A 87 10.16 3.07 10.18
C SER A 87 11.19 2.11 10.78
N PRO A 88 12.02 1.44 9.96
CA PRO A 88 13.17 0.71 10.47
C PRO A 88 14.39 1.61 10.76
N MET A 89 14.37 2.88 10.33
CA MET A 89 15.54 3.75 10.29
C MET A 89 15.60 4.79 11.42
N THR A 90 14.50 5.00 12.14
CA THR A 90 14.35 6.13 13.07
C THR A 90 14.30 5.71 14.54
N SER A 91 14.84 4.56 14.88
CA SER A 91 14.98 4.14 16.28
C SER A 91 16.17 4.85 16.94
N PRO A 92 16.02 5.37 18.18
CA PRO A 92 17.15 5.89 18.94
C PRO A 92 18.19 4.78 19.19
N VAL A 93 19.46 5.10 18.95
CA VAL A 93 20.57 4.12 19.04
C VAL A 93 20.70 3.49 20.44
N LYS A 94 20.34 4.24 21.48
CA LYS A 94 20.42 3.81 22.89
C LYS A 94 19.04 3.82 23.56
N SER A 95 18.00 3.39 22.85
CA SER A 95 16.66 3.30 23.42
C SER A 95 16.58 2.14 24.41
N GLU A 96 15.97 2.37 25.56
CA GLU A 96 15.58 1.32 26.51
C GLU A 96 14.47 0.42 25.93
N TYR A 97 13.79 0.90 24.90
CA TYR A 97 12.71 0.18 24.23
C TYR A 97 13.19 -0.29 22.86
N PRO A 98 13.47 -1.58 22.69
CA PRO A 98 13.76 -2.14 21.37
C PRO A 98 12.66 -1.80 20.37
N HIS A 99 13.06 -1.40 19.15
CA HIS A 99 12.11 -1.04 18.10
C HIS A 99 11.17 0.14 18.43
N ALA A 100 11.57 1.05 19.33
CA ALA A 100 10.86 2.30 19.60
C ALA A 100 10.97 3.29 18.44
N SER A 101 10.80 2.78 17.22
CA SER A 101 10.86 3.57 15.99
C SER A 101 9.57 4.35 15.76
N THR A 102 9.71 5.46 15.06
CA THR A 102 8.58 6.28 14.63
C THR A 102 7.89 5.70 13.40
N VAL A 103 6.83 6.35 12.98
CA VAL A 103 6.21 6.07 11.69
C VAL A 103 7.02 6.71 10.58
N SER A 104 7.16 6.01 9.46
CA SER A 104 7.71 6.53 8.23
C SER A 104 6.62 6.72 7.19
N TYR A 105 6.77 7.76 6.39
CA TYR A 105 6.01 7.92 5.17
C TYR A 105 6.91 8.43 4.05
N ALA A 106 6.67 7.96 2.84
CA ALA A 106 7.25 8.48 1.63
C ALA A 106 6.14 8.95 0.69
N ASN A 107 6.48 9.81 -0.25
CA ASN A 107 5.55 10.23 -1.30
C ASN A 107 6.10 9.79 -2.65
N MET A 108 5.28 9.07 -3.39
CA MET A 108 5.57 8.75 -4.78
C MET A 108 4.62 9.50 -5.71
N GLY A 109 5.14 9.94 -6.84
CA GLY A 109 4.39 10.54 -7.92
C GLY A 109 4.01 9.51 -8.98
N GLY A 110 3.64 10.00 -10.16
CA GLY A 110 3.29 9.16 -11.30
C GLY A 110 1.84 8.70 -11.27
N PHE A 111 1.57 7.59 -11.95
CA PHE A 111 0.21 7.13 -12.22
C PHE A 111 -0.26 5.99 -11.31
N PHE A 112 0.61 5.41 -10.50
CA PHE A 112 0.24 4.27 -9.64
C PHE A 112 -0.91 4.60 -8.67
N GLY A 113 -0.90 5.79 -8.06
CA GLY A 113 -2.00 6.23 -7.19
C GLY A 113 -3.34 6.37 -7.92
N PRO A 114 -3.39 7.07 -9.07
CA PRO A 114 -4.57 7.06 -9.94
C PRO A 114 -5.08 5.66 -10.29
N GLU A 115 -4.19 4.72 -10.63
CA GLU A 115 -4.59 3.34 -10.96
C GLU A 115 -5.19 2.60 -9.77
N ILE A 116 -4.70 2.80 -8.53
CA ILE A 116 -5.35 2.26 -7.32
C ILE A 116 -6.80 2.75 -7.25
N ARG A 117 -7.03 4.03 -7.55
CA ARG A 117 -8.36 4.63 -7.53
C ARG A 117 -9.23 4.08 -8.67
N PHE A 118 -8.70 3.95 -9.88
CA PHE A 118 -9.43 3.40 -11.01
C PHE A 118 -9.81 1.92 -10.80
N ALA A 119 -8.96 1.17 -10.09
CA ALA A 119 -9.28 -0.19 -9.67
C ALA A 119 -10.34 -0.29 -8.55
N GLY A 120 -10.85 0.85 -8.04
CA GLY A 120 -11.94 0.90 -7.07
C GLY A 120 -11.52 0.85 -5.60
N TYR A 121 -10.29 1.25 -5.28
CA TYR A 121 -9.77 1.21 -3.92
C TYR A 121 -9.33 2.60 -3.43
N ASP A 122 -9.50 2.87 -2.14
CA ASP A 122 -8.99 4.07 -1.47
C ASP A 122 -7.57 3.88 -0.91
N GLY A 123 -7.05 2.68 -0.97
CA GLY A 123 -5.70 2.32 -0.59
C GLY A 123 -5.45 0.82 -0.61
N ILE A 124 -4.17 0.47 -0.45
CA ILE A 124 -3.71 -0.92 -0.36
C ILE A 124 -2.94 -1.08 0.94
N VAL A 125 -3.23 -2.13 1.69
CA VAL A 125 -2.51 -2.54 2.90
C VAL A 125 -1.93 -3.92 2.69
N ILE A 126 -0.61 -4.04 2.76
CA ILE A 126 0.11 -5.30 2.61
C ILE A 126 0.69 -5.68 3.96
N THR A 127 0.38 -6.88 4.43
CA THR A 127 0.87 -7.46 5.68
C THR A 127 1.51 -8.81 5.44
N GLY A 128 2.21 -9.32 6.44
CA GLY A 128 2.79 -10.65 6.35
C GLY A 128 4.08 -10.71 5.53
N LYS A 129 4.53 -11.93 5.27
CA LYS A 129 5.73 -12.22 4.47
C LYS A 129 5.48 -13.44 3.59
N ALA A 130 5.65 -13.27 2.30
CA ALA A 130 5.58 -14.37 1.35
C ALA A 130 6.71 -15.38 1.56
N LYS A 131 6.46 -16.65 1.29
CA LYS A 131 7.47 -17.73 1.36
C LYS A 131 8.52 -17.57 0.26
N GLU A 132 8.09 -17.12 -0.91
CA GLU A 132 8.95 -16.86 -2.07
C GLU A 132 8.73 -15.46 -2.60
N LEU A 133 9.66 -14.97 -3.42
CA LEU A 133 9.53 -13.69 -4.10
C LEU A 133 8.27 -13.68 -4.96
N CYS A 134 7.40 -12.72 -4.71
CA CYS A 134 6.13 -12.55 -5.40
C CYS A 134 5.88 -11.09 -5.79
N TYR A 135 4.90 -10.88 -6.64
CA TYR A 135 4.34 -9.58 -6.96
C TYR A 135 2.81 -9.67 -6.94
N VAL A 136 2.17 -8.54 -6.74
CA VAL A 136 0.71 -8.43 -6.74
C VAL A 136 0.28 -7.78 -8.04
N VAL A 137 -0.70 -8.38 -8.71
CA VAL A 137 -1.39 -7.79 -9.87
C VAL A 137 -2.77 -7.37 -9.44
N ILE A 138 -3.13 -6.13 -9.74
CA ILE A 138 -4.48 -5.59 -9.56
C ILE A 138 -4.95 -5.19 -10.95
N ASP A 139 -5.91 -5.95 -11.48
CA ASP A 139 -6.53 -5.73 -12.78
C ASP A 139 -8.01 -5.50 -12.53
N ASP A 140 -8.39 -4.25 -12.43
CA ASP A 140 -9.71 -3.80 -11.99
C ASP A 140 -10.17 -4.51 -10.70
N GLY A 141 -11.22 -5.30 -10.77
CA GLY A 141 -11.74 -6.04 -9.62
C GLY A 141 -10.99 -7.33 -9.27
N LYS A 142 -10.03 -7.77 -10.12
CA LYS A 142 -9.28 -9.01 -9.95
C LYS A 142 -7.90 -8.73 -9.33
N VAL A 143 -7.60 -9.41 -8.23
CA VAL A 143 -6.33 -9.26 -7.53
C VAL A 143 -5.67 -10.62 -7.40
N GLU A 144 -4.40 -10.72 -7.76
CA GLU A 144 -3.64 -11.96 -7.76
C GLU A 144 -2.25 -11.75 -7.16
N ILE A 145 -1.78 -12.75 -6.41
CA ILE A 145 -0.39 -12.85 -5.97
C ILE A 145 0.31 -13.84 -6.91
N ARG A 146 1.34 -13.40 -7.60
CA ARG A 146 2.07 -14.20 -8.59
C ARG A 146 3.53 -14.36 -8.20
N ALA A 147 4.12 -15.52 -8.53
CA ALA A 147 5.54 -15.79 -8.29
C ALA A 147 6.44 -14.88 -9.13
N ALA A 148 7.47 -14.30 -8.50
CA ALA A 148 8.41 -13.37 -9.13
C ALA A 148 9.84 -13.92 -9.25
N LYS A 149 10.06 -15.21 -9.02
CA LYS A 149 11.41 -15.84 -8.98
C LYS A 149 12.26 -15.52 -10.21
N LYS A 150 11.64 -15.47 -11.39
CA LYS A 150 12.30 -15.15 -12.66
C LYS A 150 12.82 -13.71 -12.77
N PHE A 151 12.30 -12.80 -11.96
CA PHE A 151 12.70 -11.40 -11.94
C PHE A 151 13.76 -11.09 -10.88
N LYS A 152 14.16 -12.10 -10.08
CA LYS A 152 15.13 -11.91 -9.00
C LYS A 152 16.45 -11.35 -9.50
N GLY A 153 16.89 -10.23 -8.92
CA GLY A 153 18.15 -9.58 -9.25
C GLY A 153 18.09 -8.66 -10.48
N MET A 154 16.94 -8.50 -11.11
CA MET A 154 16.77 -7.49 -12.18
C MET A 154 16.86 -6.08 -11.59
N ARG A 155 17.40 -5.16 -12.40
CA ARG A 155 17.31 -3.73 -12.11
C ARG A 155 15.88 -3.25 -12.33
N THR A 156 15.50 -2.15 -11.68
CA THR A 156 14.13 -1.62 -11.70
C THR A 156 13.61 -1.36 -13.12
N ASP A 157 14.45 -0.77 -13.99
CA ASP A 157 14.11 -0.49 -15.38
C ASP A 157 13.86 -1.77 -16.23
N ALA A 158 14.72 -2.78 -16.03
CA ALA A 158 14.58 -4.08 -16.69
C ALA A 158 13.36 -4.84 -16.17
N PHE A 159 13.13 -4.79 -14.85
CA PHE A 159 11.96 -5.40 -14.21
C PHE A 159 10.66 -4.79 -14.74
N ASP A 160 10.56 -3.45 -14.76
CA ASP A 160 9.37 -2.74 -15.27
C ASP A 160 9.03 -3.18 -16.69
N SER A 161 10.02 -3.21 -17.58
CA SER A 161 9.82 -3.66 -18.95
C SER A 161 9.39 -5.13 -19.04
N ALA A 162 10.03 -6.01 -18.25
CA ALA A 162 9.76 -7.44 -18.29
C ALA A 162 8.36 -7.79 -17.76
N ILE A 163 7.91 -7.11 -16.69
CA ILE A 163 6.59 -7.37 -16.11
C ILE A 163 5.47 -6.90 -17.03
N LEU A 164 5.64 -5.76 -17.71
CA LEU A 164 4.66 -5.28 -18.69
C LEU A 164 4.52 -6.23 -19.90
N VAL A 165 5.63 -6.83 -20.32
CA VAL A 165 5.59 -7.87 -21.36
C VAL A 165 4.85 -9.12 -20.87
N GLU A 166 5.09 -9.54 -19.63
CA GLU A 166 4.39 -10.70 -19.05
C GLU A 166 2.90 -10.48 -18.89
N LEU A 167 2.49 -9.26 -18.46
CA LEU A 167 1.09 -8.90 -18.31
C LEU A 167 0.38 -8.73 -19.66
N GLY A 168 1.14 -8.51 -20.75
CA GLY A 168 0.60 -8.31 -22.08
C GLY A 168 -0.08 -6.96 -22.30
N ASP A 169 0.02 -6.05 -21.32
CA ASP A 169 -0.59 -4.72 -21.39
C ASP A 169 0.34 -3.65 -20.82
N ARG A 170 0.75 -2.72 -21.68
CA ARG A 170 1.62 -1.59 -21.30
C ARG A 170 0.93 -0.49 -20.47
N ARG A 171 -0.38 -0.59 -20.28
CA ARG A 171 -1.13 0.37 -19.46
C ARG A 171 -0.95 0.12 -17.97
N PHE A 172 -0.57 -1.08 -17.54
CA PHE A 172 -0.24 -1.34 -16.14
C PHE A 172 0.80 -0.36 -15.62
N LYS A 173 0.68 0.00 -14.34
CA LYS A 173 1.64 0.83 -13.62
C LYS A 173 2.25 0.03 -12.48
N THR A 174 3.56 0.15 -12.35
CA THR A 174 4.35 -0.56 -11.33
C THR A 174 4.74 0.36 -10.18
N ALA A 175 4.99 -0.21 -9.00
CA ALA A 175 5.52 0.45 -7.81
C ALA A 175 6.42 -0.51 -7.00
#